data_daf1ccdb951c2f513e827cda8ee232dd
#
_entry.id   daf1ccdb951c2f513e827cda8ee232dd
#
_cell.length_a   1.000
_cell.length_b   1.000
_cell.length_c   1.000
_cell.angle_alpha   90.00
_cell.angle_beta   90.00
_cell.angle_gamma   90.00
#
_symmetry.space_group_name_H-M   'P 1'
#
loop_
_entity.id
_entity.type
_entity.pdbx_description
1 polymer ?
#
loop_
_entity_poly.entity_id
_entity_poly.type
_entity_poly.pdbx_seq_one_letter_code
_entity_poly.pdbx_strand_id
1 'polypeptide(L)'
;MAFGVYRYLRKETNLIALRPLRWPDDRAALLALDTSFTTDRLFRLERTDRGFRLDDVATELLIHKSYSLDDGVDIIPNHDWVRVTEHDHGIAGVASMTIETWNRRAVLQHLYVTRKARRIGVARALVTAAMEAARDRNARCVWVETQTVNYGAVRFYRSMGFAWCGFDTSLYDPSDAGVDDVALFFSQDLR
;
A
#
# COMPACT_ATOMS: atom_id res chain seq x y z
N MET A 1 -34.44 34.43 -26.29
CA MET A 1 -33.58 33.22 -26.12
C MET A 1 -32.54 33.53 -25.05
N ALA A 2 -32.70 32.93 -23.88
CA ALA A 2 -31.75 33.17 -22.75
C ALA A 2 -30.70 32.08 -22.81
N PHE A 3 -29.44 32.48 -23.00
CA PHE A 3 -28.29 31.59 -22.93
C PHE A 3 -27.95 31.34 -21.45
N GLY A 4 -28.18 30.13 -20.97
CA GLY A 4 -27.77 29.70 -19.65
C GLY A 4 -26.26 29.61 -19.56
N VAL A 5 -25.65 30.35 -18.63
CA VAL A 5 -24.22 30.30 -18.31
C VAL A 5 -24.01 29.11 -17.37
N TYR A 6 -23.41 28.04 -17.87
CA TYR A 6 -22.95 26.93 -17.01
C TYR A 6 -21.66 27.32 -16.29
N ARG A 7 -21.74 27.53 -14.97
CA ARG A 7 -20.56 27.61 -14.11
C ARG A 7 -20.12 26.21 -13.69
N TYR A 8 -19.00 25.72 -14.21
CA TYR A 8 -18.35 24.54 -13.68
C TYR A 8 -17.71 24.87 -12.33
N LEU A 9 -18.36 24.47 -11.25
CA LEU A 9 -17.73 24.49 -9.92
C LEU A 9 -16.70 23.34 -9.88
N ARG A 10 -15.43 23.68 -9.71
CA ARG A 10 -14.41 22.67 -9.35
C ARG A 10 -14.84 22.04 -8.03
N LYS A 11 -14.98 20.70 -7.99
CA LYS A 11 -15.06 19.97 -6.72
C LYS A 11 -13.82 20.34 -5.93
N GLU A 12 -13.98 20.87 -4.72
CA GLU A 12 -12.88 21.03 -3.78
C GLU A 12 -12.27 19.63 -3.59
N THR A 13 -11.07 19.43 -4.11
CA THR A 13 -10.27 18.27 -3.82
C THR A 13 -9.81 18.45 -2.40
N ASN A 14 -10.41 17.75 -1.44
CA ASN A 14 -9.90 17.68 -0.07
C ASN A 14 -8.46 17.17 -0.17
N LEU A 15 -7.51 18.11 -0.09
CA LEU A 15 -6.08 17.81 -0.08
C LEU A 15 -5.79 17.05 1.23
N ILE A 16 -5.46 15.78 1.10
CA ILE A 16 -5.04 14.97 2.25
C ILE A 16 -3.66 15.48 2.68
N ALA A 17 -3.61 16.10 3.85
CA ALA A 17 -2.37 16.62 4.40
C ALA A 17 -1.50 15.46 4.92
N LEU A 18 -0.23 15.46 4.51
CA LEU A 18 0.79 14.54 4.98
C LEU A 18 1.79 15.28 5.84
N ARG A 19 2.24 14.66 6.93
CA ARG A 19 3.31 15.18 7.77
C ARG A 19 4.39 14.14 8.05
N PRO A 20 5.60 14.56 8.42
CA PRO A 20 6.61 13.65 8.97
C PRO A 20 6.09 12.91 10.21
N LEU A 21 6.59 11.70 10.41
CA LEU A 21 6.40 10.96 11.65
C LEU A 21 7.08 11.74 12.80
N ARG A 22 6.40 11.81 13.97
CA ARG A 22 6.95 12.34 15.22
C ARG A 22 7.22 11.18 16.17
N TRP A 23 8.48 10.88 16.37
CA TRP A 23 8.84 9.75 17.21
C TRP A 23 9.41 10.22 18.54
N PRO A 24 9.00 9.63 19.69
CA PRO A 24 8.07 8.49 19.83
C PRO A 24 6.58 8.86 19.95
N ASP A 25 6.19 10.12 19.80
CA ASP A 25 4.85 10.63 20.10
C ASP A 25 3.76 9.88 19.30
N ASP A 26 4.04 9.54 18.05
CA ASP A 26 3.10 8.84 17.16
C ASP A 26 3.02 7.32 17.40
N ARG A 27 3.90 6.74 18.21
CA ARG A 27 4.02 5.29 18.39
C ARG A 27 2.69 4.63 18.77
N ALA A 28 2.03 5.17 19.80
CA ALA A 28 0.77 4.61 20.28
C ALA A 28 -0.36 4.71 19.22
N ALA A 29 -0.37 5.80 18.44
CA ALA A 29 -1.35 5.98 17.37
C ALA A 29 -1.09 5.03 16.18
N LEU A 30 0.16 4.70 15.87
CA LEU A 30 0.51 3.70 14.86
C LEU A 30 0.05 2.30 15.29
N LEU A 31 0.29 1.90 16.53
CA LEU A 31 -0.16 0.63 17.09
C LEU A 31 -1.68 0.49 17.12
N ALA A 32 -2.40 1.61 17.25
CA ALA A 32 -3.86 1.64 17.25
C ALA A 32 -4.50 1.62 15.85
N LEU A 33 -3.70 1.58 14.76
CA LEU A 33 -4.24 1.52 13.40
C LEU A 33 -5.00 0.22 13.17
N ASP A 34 -6.28 0.33 12.79
CA ASP A 34 -7.06 -0.81 12.30
C ASP A 34 -6.62 -1.16 10.87
N THR A 35 -5.70 -2.09 10.75
CA THR A 35 -5.15 -2.58 9.48
C THR A 35 -6.02 -3.67 8.86
N SER A 36 -7.05 -4.16 9.56
CA SER A 36 -7.86 -5.31 9.16
C SER A 36 -8.58 -5.08 7.83
N PHE A 37 -8.78 -6.15 7.10
CA PHE A 37 -9.63 -6.18 5.92
C PHE A 37 -10.42 -7.49 5.85
N THR A 38 -11.46 -7.47 5.05
CA THR A 38 -12.27 -8.65 4.71
C THR A 38 -12.44 -8.68 3.21
N THR A 39 -12.30 -9.84 2.60
CA THR A 39 -12.44 -10.05 1.16
C THR A 39 -13.12 -11.39 0.86
N ASP A 40 -13.87 -11.43 -0.23
CA ASP A 40 -14.45 -12.62 -0.85
C ASP A 40 -13.70 -13.03 -2.12
N ARG A 41 -12.55 -12.41 -2.37
CA ARG A 41 -11.71 -12.63 -3.55
C ARG A 41 -10.24 -12.63 -3.16
N LEU A 42 -9.44 -13.40 -3.92
CA LEU A 42 -7.98 -13.38 -3.85
C LEU A 42 -7.38 -13.45 -5.27
N PHE A 43 -6.08 -13.27 -5.35
CA PHE A 43 -5.33 -13.59 -6.56
C PHE A 43 -4.68 -14.96 -6.39
N ARG A 44 -4.97 -15.89 -7.29
CA ARG A 44 -4.39 -17.23 -7.30
C ARG A 44 -3.23 -17.28 -8.28
N LEU A 45 -2.07 -17.71 -7.77
CA LEU A 45 -0.90 -17.98 -8.61
C LEU A 45 -1.00 -19.41 -9.13
N GLU A 46 -1.07 -19.57 -10.44
CA GLU A 46 -1.10 -20.87 -11.09
C GLU A 46 0.14 -21.08 -11.96
N ARG A 47 0.74 -22.28 -11.85
CA ARG A 47 1.78 -22.72 -12.77
C ARG A 47 1.13 -23.23 -14.06
N THR A 48 1.65 -22.78 -15.20
CA THR A 48 1.24 -23.23 -16.54
C THR A 48 2.42 -23.80 -17.30
N ASP A 49 2.19 -24.41 -18.46
CA ASP A 49 3.27 -24.93 -19.31
C ASP A 49 4.22 -23.84 -19.85
N ARG A 50 3.78 -22.58 -19.82
CA ARG A 50 4.52 -21.43 -20.35
C ARG A 50 5.00 -20.43 -19.30
N GLY A 51 4.81 -20.76 -18.00
CA GLY A 51 5.19 -19.87 -16.92
C GLY A 51 4.14 -19.83 -15.80
N PHE A 52 3.82 -18.65 -15.33
CA PHE A 52 2.88 -18.44 -14.23
C PHE A 52 1.77 -17.45 -14.63
N ARG A 53 0.60 -17.68 -14.08
CA ARG A 53 -0.57 -16.83 -14.25
C ARG A 53 -1.07 -16.38 -12.87
N LEU A 54 -1.58 -15.16 -12.80
CA LEU A 54 -2.17 -14.59 -11.61
C LEU A 54 -3.64 -14.26 -11.89
N ASP A 55 -4.53 -15.10 -11.40
CA ASP A 55 -5.97 -15.04 -11.65
C ASP A 55 -6.71 -14.42 -10.48
N ASP A 56 -7.69 -13.58 -10.79
CA ASP A 56 -8.66 -13.03 -9.86
C ASP A 56 -9.79 -14.05 -9.63
N VAL A 57 -9.85 -14.64 -8.43
CA VAL A 57 -10.81 -15.70 -8.10
C VAL A 57 -11.65 -15.34 -6.88
N ALA A 58 -12.93 -15.73 -6.92
CA ALA A 58 -13.81 -15.66 -5.75
C ALA A 58 -13.49 -16.79 -4.77
N THR A 59 -13.73 -16.55 -3.49
CA THR A 59 -13.62 -17.53 -2.41
C THR A 59 -15.00 -17.94 -1.91
N GLU A 60 -15.14 -19.18 -1.46
CA GLU A 60 -16.40 -19.68 -0.89
C GLU A 60 -16.69 -19.03 0.47
N LEU A 61 -15.64 -18.71 1.23
CA LEU A 61 -15.74 -18.08 2.54
C LEU A 61 -15.07 -16.71 2.52
N LEU A 62 -15.55 -15.83 3.38
CA LEU A 62 -14.90 -14.54 3.61
C LEU A 62 -13.55 -14.74 4.29
N ILE A 63 -12.51 -14.15 3.70
CA ILE A 63 -11.19 -14.06 4.30
C ILE A 63 -11.14 -12.81 5.16
N HIS A 64 -10.84 -12.96 6.44
CA HIS A 64 -10.55 -11.84 7.34
C HIS A 64 -9.08 -11.90 7.73
N LYS A 65 -8.36 -10.79 7.55
CA LYS A 65 -6.95 -10.66 7.93
C LYS A 65 -6.68 -9.31 8.56
N SER A 66 -5.74 -9.27 9.51
CA SER A 66 -5.20 -8.06 10.09
C SER A 66 -3.69 -8.17 10.17
N TYR A 67 -3.00 -7.02 10.12
CA TYR A 67 -1.55 -6.95 10.31
C TYR A 67 -1.28 -6.25 11.63
N SER A 68 -0.51 -6.88 12.53
CA SER A 68 0.03 -6.18 13.70
C SER A 68 1.24 -5.35 13.28
N LEU A 69 1.37 -4.19 13.89
CA LEU A 69 2.58 -3.38 13.82
C LEU A 69 3.49 -3.59 15.03
N ASP A 70 3.09 -4.43 16.00
CA ASP A 70 3.78 -4.60 17.27
C ASP A 70 5.26 -4.98 17.09
N ASP A 71 5.54 -5.92 16.19
CA ASP A 71 6.90 -6.44 15.96
C ASP A 71 7.77 -5.52 15.08
N GLY A 72 7.20 -4.51 14.44
CA GLY A 72 7.91 -3.68 13.45
C GLY A 72 7.78 -2.17 13.64
N VAL A 73 6.95 -1.69 14.57
CA VAL A 73 6.68 -0.26 14.71
C VAL A 73 7.93 0.55 15.04
N ASP A 74 8.83 0.00 15.84
CA ASP A 74 10.06 0.66 16.30
C ASP A 74 11.15 0.75 15.20
N ILE A 75 10.97 0.04 14.08
CA ILE A 75 11.86 0.12 12.92
C ILE A 75 11.44 1.25 11.97
N ILE A 76 10.14 1.59 11.93
CA ILE A 76 9.58 2.58 11.00
C ILE A 76 10.33 3.92 11.02
N PRO A 77 10.72 4.50 12.17
CA PRO A 77 11.45 5.78 12.22
C PRO A 77 12.81 5.76 11.53
N ASN A 78 13.40 4.58 11.35
CA ASN A 78 14.74 4.41 10.76
C ASN A 78 14.72 4.31 9.23
N HIS A 79 13.52 4.31 8.60
CA HIS A 79 13.41 4.31 7.16
C HIS A 79 13.78 5.66 6.55
N ASP A 80 14.29 5.67 5.32
CA ASP A 80 14.77 6.87 4.62
C ASP A 80 13.69 7.92 4.39
N TRP A 81 12.44 7.51 4.40
CA TRP A 81 11.29 8.39 4.29
C TRP A 81 10.07 7.79 5.00
N VAL A 82 9.43 8.61 5.84
CA VAL A 82 8.19 8.24 6.54
C VAL A 82 7.22 9.42 6.51
N ARG A 83 5.97 9.16 6.17
CA ARG A 83 4.87 10.12 6.27
C ARG A 83 3.64 9.48 6.88
N VAL A 84 2.93 10.28 7.65
CA VAL A 84 1.62 9.96 8.20
C VAL A 84 0.59 10.98 7.74
N THR A 85 -0.67 10.58 7.75
CA THR A 85 -1.81 11.47 7.57
C THR A 85 -2.76 11.31 8.74
N GLU A 86 -3.49 12.36 9.06
CA GLU A 86 -4.44 12.40 10.17
C GLU A 86 -5.87 12.52 9.66
N HIS A 87 -6.79 11.90 10.38
CA HIS A 87 -8.23 12.03 10.18
C HIS A 87 -8.94 11.80 11.53
N ASP A 88 -9.96 12.59 11.83
CA ASP A 88 -10.74 12.48 13.09
C ASP A 88 -9.86 12.42 14.35
N HIS A 89 -8.85 13.31 14.44
CA HIS A 89 -7.94 13.47 15.58
C HIS A 89 -6.97 12.28 15.83
N GLY A 90 -6.77 11.39 14.84
CA GLY A 90 -5.80 10.29 14.93
C GLY A 90 -5.04 10.06 13.65
N ILE A 91 -4.01 9.20 13.70
CA ILE A 91 -3.32 8.77 12.48
C ILE A 91 -4.28 7.92 11.65
N ALA A 92 -4.53 8.35 10.43
CA ALA A 92 -5.37 7.68 9.46
C ALA A 92 -4.60 6.73 8.55
N GLY A 93 -3.31 6.98 8.35
CA GLY A 93 -2.45 6.14 7.56
C GLY A 93 -0.99 6.51 7.69
N VAL A 94 -0.13 5.57 7.35
CA VAL A 94 1.33 5.69 7.34
C VAL A 94 1.88 5.05 6.08
N ALA A 95 2.92 5.66 5.52
CA ALA A 95 3.78 5.02 4.54
C ALA A 95 5.24 5.26 4.91
N SER A 96 6.07 4.25 4.69
CA SER A 96 7.52 4.32 4.87
C SER A 96 8.27 3.64 3.74
N MET A 97 9.47 4.12 3.46
CA MET A 97 10.27 3.70 2.32
C MET A 97 11.75 3.67 2.68
N THR A 98 12.47 2.68 2.15
CA THR A 98 13.93 2.59 2.18
C THR A 98 14.51 2.64 0.77
N ILE A 99 15.75 3.11 0.63
CA ILE A 99 16.46 3.15 -0.65
C ILE A 99 17.54 2.07 -0.67
N GLU A 100 17.40 1.12 -1.58
CA GLU A 100 18.47 0.16 -1.89
C GLU A 100 19.44 0.81 -2.89
N THR A 101 20.61 1.19 -2.40
CA THR A 101 21.58 1.98 -3.18
C THR A 101 22.22 1.18 -4.33
N TRP A 102 22.45 -0.14 -4.13
CA TRP A 102 23.12 -1.00 -5.09
C TRP A 102 22.36 -1.14 -6.42
N ASN A 103 21.02 -1.11 -6.38
CA ASN A 103 20.17 -1.20 -7.56
C ASN A 103 19.30 0.04 -7.77
N ARG A 104 19.44 1.07 -6.92
CA ARG A 104 18.67 2.32 -6.91
C ARG A 104 17.16 2.07 -6.88
N ARG A 105 16.70 1.15 -6.04
CA ARG A 105 15.30 0.80 -5.86
C ARG A 105 14.78 1.43 -4.57
N ALA A 106 13.65 2.09 -4.63
CA ALA A 106 12.90 2.51 -3.46
C ALA A 106 11.93 1.37 -3.08
N VAL A 107 12.07 0.83 -1.87
CA VAL A 107 11.20 -0.23 -1.34
C VAL A 107 10.17 0.42 -0.43
N LEU A 108 8.89 0.35 -0.81
CA LEU A 108 7.78 0.78 0.03
C LEU A 108 7.56 -0.28 1.11
N GLN A 109 8.15 -0.07 2.29
CA GLN A 109 8.18 -1.02 3.40
C GLN A 109 6.82 -1.14 4.09
N HIS A 110 6.16 0.01 4.29
CA HIS A 110 4.86 0.06 4.96
C HIS A 110 3.90 0.96 4.19
N LEU A 111 2.68 0.50 4.04
CA LEU A 111 1.54 1.28 3.59
C LEU A 111 0.29 0.78 4.33
N TYR A 112 -0.06 1.46 5.40
CA TYR A 112 -1.26 1.13 6.16
C TYR A 112 -2.23 2.31 6.19
N VAL A 113 -3.50 2.01 6.01
CA VAL A 113 -4.59 2.98 6.11
C VAL A 113 -5.67 2.36 6.98
N THR A 114 -6.03 3.03 8.08
CA THR A 114 -7.09 2.58 8.97
C THR A 114 -8.38 2.36 8.19
N ARG A 115 -9.14 1.34 8.55
CA ARG A 115 -10.37 0.93 7.86
C ARG A 115 -11.33 2.10 7.61
N LYS A 116 -11.48 2.99 8.59
CA LYS A 116 -12.38 4.17 8.50
C LYS A 116 -11.95 5.20 7.46
N ALA A 117 -10.66 5.30 7.16
CA ALA A 117 -10.10 6.27 6.21
C ALA A 117 -9.80 5.66 4.83
N ARG A 118 -10.28 4.45 4.53
CA ARG A 118 -10.15 3.85 3.20
C ARG A 118 -11.13 4.45 2.21
N ARG A 119 -10.78 4.37 0.92
CA ARG A 119 -11.59 4.81 -0.23
C ARG A 119 -11.77 6.34 -0.37
N ILE A 120 -11.17 7.13 0.50
CA ILE A 120 -11.17 8.60 0.43
C ILE A 120 -9.87 9.19 -0.13
N GLY A 121 -8.94 8.34 -0.63
CA GLY A 121 -7.72 8.77 -1.31
C GLY A 121 -6.44 8.74 -0.46
N VAL A 122 -6.49 8.37 0.83
CA VAL A 122 -5.33 8.37 1.74
C VAL A 122 -4.16 7.56 1.19
N ALA A 123 -4.37 6.30 0.80
CA ALA A 123 -3.30 5.46 0.24
C ALA A 123 -2.70 6.08 -1.03
N ARG A 124 -3.54 6.68 -1.89
CA ARG A 124 -3.07 7.35 -3.11
C ARG A 124 -2.16 8.53 -2.79
N ALA A 125 -2.56 9.39 -1.84
CA ALA A 125 -1.74 10.53 -1.42
C ALA A 125 -0.39 10.08 -0.87
N LEU A 126 -0.37 9.07 0.02
CA LEU A 126 0.84 8.52 0.60
C LEU A 126 1.78 7.92 -0.46
N VAL A 127 1.27 7.10 -1.39
CA VAL A 127 2.09 6.48 -2.44
C VAL A 127 2.59 7.51 -3.43
N THR A 128 1.78 8.51 -3.81
CA THR A 128 2.22 9.61 -4.68
C THR A 128 3.39 10.37 -4.05
N ALA A 129 3.28 10.74 -2.78
CA ALA A 129 4.35 11.41 -2.06
C ALA A 129 5.61 10.54 -1.89
N ALA A 130 5.45 9.22 -1.70
CA ALA A 130 6.58 8.28 -1.66
C ALA A 130 7.29 8.21 -3.02
N MET A 131 6.54 8.19 -4.13
CA MET A 131 7.11 8.19 -5.49
C MET A 131 7.86 9.49 -5.80
N GLU A 132 7.36 10.64 -5.38
CA GLU A 132 8.04 11.93 -5.49
C GLU A 132 9.35 11.92 -4.69
N ALA A 133 9.28 11.50 -3.42
CA ALA A 133 10.46 11.38 -2.56
C ALA A 133 11.49 10.36 -3.07
N ALA A 134 11.06 9.30 -3.77
CA ALA A 134 11.94 8.34 -4.42
C ALA A 134 12.66 8.96 -5.62
N ARG A 135 11.96 9.78 -6.44
CA ARG A 135 12.59 10.53 -7.54
C ARG A 135 13.67 11.49 -7.04
N ASP A 136 13.37 12.24 -5.98
CA ASP A 136 14.31 13.19 -5.36
C ASP A 136 15.59 12.49 -4.85
N ARG A 137 15.49 11.19 -4.55
CA ARG A 137 16.61 10.32 -4.12
C ARG A 137 17.23 9.51 -5.26
N ASN A 138 16.92 9.86 -6.51
CA ASN A 138 17.43 9.20 -7.71
C ASN A 138 17.10 7.68 -7.79
N ALA A 139 16.03 7.24 -7.17
CA ALA A 139 15.55 5.88 -7.37
C ALA A 139 15.03 5.70 -8.79
N ARG A 140 15.27 4.52 -9.38
CA ARG A 140 14.82 4.20 -10.74
C ARG A 140 13.36 3.69 -10.75
N CYS A 141 12.93 3.08 -9.65
CA CYS A 141 11.58 2.54 -9.48
C CYS A 141 11.18 2.52 -8.00
N VAL A 142 9.88 2.46 -7.76
CA VAL A 142 9.32 2.03 -6.47
C VAL A 142 8.92 0.58 -6.59
N TRP A 143 9.25 -0.20 -5.58
CA TRP A 143 8.94 -1.61 -5.45
C TRP A 143 8.15 -1.86 -4.16
N VAL A 144 7.22 -2.79 -4.21
CA VAL A 144 6.39 -3.15 -3.06
C VAL A 144 6.09 -4.65 -3.09
N GLU A 145 6.01 -5.22 -1.90
CA GLU A 145 5.51 -6.56 -1.65
C GLU A 145 4.06 -6.49 -1.12
N THR A 146 3.24 -7.45 -1.50
CA THR A 146 1.91 -7.69 -0.93
C THR A 146 1.53 -9.16 -1.08
N GLN A 147 0.43 -9.54 -0.48
CA GLN A 147 -0.02 -10.94 -0.43
C GLN A 147 -1.12 -11.22 -1.45
N THR A 148 -1.18 -12.47 -1.93
CA THR A 148 -2.25 -12.94 -2.82
C THR A 148 -3.65 -12.73 -2.22
N VAL A 149 -3.80 -12.88 -0.92
CA VAL A 149 -5.07 -12.68 -0.19
C VAL A 149 -5.42 -11.20 0.00
N ASN A 150 -4.45 -10.28 -0.14
CA ASN A 150 -4.71 -8.85 -0.03
C ASN A 150 -5.22 -8.28 -1.37
N TYR A 151 -6.40 -8.76 -1.77
CA TYR A 151 -7.06 -8.40 -3.01
C TYR A 151 -7.16 -6.88 -3.21
N GLY A 152 -7.49 -6.16 -2.15
CA GLY A 152 -7.60 -4.70 -2.17
C GLY A 152 -6.27 -4.01 -2.48
N ALA A 153 -5.17 -4.48 -1.91
CA ALA A 153 -3.83 -3.92 -2.15
C ALA A 153 -3.35 -4.20 -3.58
N VAL A 154 -3.50 -5.42 -4.10
CA VAL A 154 -3.13 -5.75 -5.47
C VAL A 154 -3.87 -4.86 -6.47
N ARG A 155 -5.19 -4.71 -6.32
CA ARG A 155 -5.98 -3.81 -7.18
C ARG A 155 -5.58 -2.36 -7.05
N PHE A 156 -5.27 -1.92 -5.83
CA PHE A 156 -4.80 -0.57 -5.58
C PHE A 156 -3.47 -0.30 -6.29
N TYR A 157 -2.46 -1.16 -6.12
CA TYR A 157 -1.15 -0.98 -6.78
C TYR A 157 -1.29 -0.98 -8.31
N ARG A 158 -2.06 -1.90 -8.89
CA ARG A 158 -2.35 -1.88 -10.32
C ARG A 158 -3.02 -0.57 -10.77
N SER A 159 -3.95 -0.03 -9.98
CA SER A 159 -4.62 1.26 -10.28
C SER A 159 -3.70 2.47 -10.17
N MET A 160 -2.57 2.32 -9.45
CA MET A 160 -1.51 3.33 -9.32
C MET A 160 -0.46 3.20 -10.44
N GLY A 161 -0.58 2.21 -11.33
CA GLY A 161 0.36 1.98 -12.44
C GLY A 161 1.51 1.02 -12.12
N PHE A 162 1.47 0.34 -10.97
CA PHE A 162 2.45 -0.69 -10.66
C PHE A 162 2.20 -1.95 -11.51
N ALA A 163 3.25 -2.48 -12.11
CA ALA A 163 3.24 -3.74 -12.82
C ALA A 163 3.67 -4.90 -11.91
N TRP A 164 3.03 -6.04 -12.03
CA TRP A 164 3.48 -7.27 -11.39
C TRP A 164 4.86 -7.67 -11.94
N CYS A 165 5.85 -7.86 -11.08
CA CYS A 165 7.24 -8.12 -11.48
C CYS A 165 7.83 -9.39 -10.87
N GLY A 166 7.11 -10.09 -10.00
CA GLY A 166 7.57 -11.34 -9.41
C GLY A 166 6.71 -11.84 -8.27
N PHE A 167 7.11 -12.96 -7.70
CA PHE A 167 6.48 -13.60 -6.55
C PHE A 167 7.49 -14.44 -5.77
N ASP A 168 7.16 -14.82 -4.54
CA ASP A 168 7.87 -15.81 -3.75
C ASP A 168 6.86 -16.71 -3.02
N THR A 169 6.94 -18.01 -3.25
CA THR A 169 6.05 -19.02 -2.64
C THR A 169 6.55 -19.50 -1.29
N SER A 170 7.73 -19.06 -0.87
CA SER A 170 8.40 -19.49 0.36
C SER A 170 8.59 -18.37 1.40
N LEU A 171 8.16 -17.14 1.07
CA LEU A 171 8.41 -15.97 1.93
C LEU A 171 7.66 -16.05 3.25
N TYR A 172 6.44 -16.56 3.24
CA TYR A 172 5.60 -16.65 4.44
C TYR A 172 5.61 -18.04 5.01
N ASP A 173 5.62 -18.15 6.34
CA ASP A 173 5.40 -19.41 7.03
C ASP A 173 3.94 -19.86 6.83
N PRO A 174 3.67 -21.05 6.27
CA PRO A 174 2.30 -21.52 6.04
C PRO A 174 1.47 -21.67 7.33
N SER A 175 2.13 -21.85 8.49
CA SER A 175 1.42 -21.93 9.78
C SER A 175 0.78 -20.60 10.18
N ASP A 176 1.37 -19.47 9.74
CA ASP A 176 0.91 -18.12 10.10
C ASP A 176 0.08 -17.48 9.00
N ALA A 177 0.46 -17.70 7.74
CA ALA A 177 -0.13 -17.02 6.58
C ALA A 177 -1.33 -17.73 5.96
N GLY A 178 -1.46 -19.04 6.18
CA GLY A 178 -2.40 -19.90 5.45
C GLY A 178 -1.79 -20.49 4.17
N VAL A 179 -2.31 -21.62 3.72
CA VAL A 179 -1.72 -22.47 2.66
C VAL A 179 -1.64 -21.78 1.28
N ASP A 180 -2.50 -20.79 1.03
CA ASP A 180 -2.62 -20.13 -0.28
C ASP A 180 -2.01 -18.72 -0.32
N ASP A 181 -1.31 -18.29 0.74
CA ASP A 181 -0.76 -16.94 0.81
C ASP A 181 0.64 -16.88 0.20
N VAL A 182 0.75 -16.23 -0.93
CA VAL A 182 2.00 -16.08 -1.70
C VAL A 182 2.37 -14.60 -1.76
N ALA A 183 3.66 -14.30 -1.60
CA ALA A 183 4.17 -12.96 -1.78
C ALA A 183 4.13 -12.56 -3.27
N LEU A 184 3.55 -11.42 -3.54
CA LEU A 184 3.49 -10.81 -4.87
C LEU A 184 4.30 -9.51 -4.87
N PHE A 185 5.13 -9.34 -5.87
CA PHE A 185 5.99 -8.18 -6.03
C PHE A 185 5.50 -7.30 -7.18
N PHE A 186 5.39 -6.01 -6.89
CA PHE A 186 5.00 -5.01 -7.89
C PHE A 186 6.04 -3.91 -7.95
N SER A 187 6.24 -3.35 -9.14
CA SER A 187 7.12 -2.20 -9.32
C SER A 187 6.52 -1.18 -10.28
N GLN A 188 6.92 0.07 -10.09
CA GLN A 188 6.61 1.17 -11.00
C GLN A 188 7.88 1.96 -11.30
N ASP A 189 8.22 2.10 -12.58
CA ASP A 189 9.31 2.93 -13.02
C ASP A 189 9.03 4.41 -12.73
N LEU A 190 10.07 5.14 -12.35
CA LEU A 190 10.00 6.56 -12.01
C LEU A 190 10.55 7.47 -13.12
N ARG A 191 11.01 6.86 -14.22
CA ARG A 191 11.57 7.58 -15.39
C ARG A 191 10.47 8.14 -16.27
#